data_22b4f9f48dd599369ea2310a37a2ff5a
#
_entry.id   22b4f9f48dd599369ea2310a37a2ff5a
#
_cell.length_a   1.000
_cell.length_b   1.000
_cell.length_c   1.000
_cell.angle_alpha   90.00
_cell.angle_beta   90.00
_cell.angle_gamma   90.00
#
_symmetry.space_group_name_H-M   'P 1'
#
loop_
_entity.id
_entity.type
_entity.pdbx_description
1 polymer ?
#
loop_
_entity_poly.entity_id
_entity_poly.type
_entity_poly.pdbx_seq_one_letter_code
_entity_poly.pdbx_strand_id
1 'polypeptide(L)'
;MGDRARQVLVDARPEPLVIDPATTAVFVVDMQNDFVAEGGMFARAGIPIAGLEAVLDPVARVLHAAREAGMTIVYLTMQFEPDLSDAGPPDAPNFLKHRPLGIGDMVITPDGRETRTLIRGTWGTEIVSALAPEDGDIVIPKHRYSGFFETALDATLRRHGVESLVFTGCTTSVCVDSTLRDAFYRDYRCLLLSDCTGEPVGSDLARSNHDATLLVIERLFGWVSDSRALVDALAGVAAAQSRRI
;
A
#
# COMPACT_ATOMS: atom_id res chain seq x y z
N MET A 1 28.59 -12.52 -5.36
CA MET A 1 27.96 -13.62 -4.59
C MET A 1 27.38 -12.97 -3.35
N GLY A 2 26.07 -12.65 -3.38
CA GLY A 2 25.39 -12.05 -2.24
C GLY A 2 25.41 -12.96 -1.03
N ASP A 3 25.54 -12.35 0.13
CA ASP A 3 25.64 -13.04 1.43
C ASP A 3 24.33 -13.78 1.71
N ARG A 4 24.30 -15.10 1.50
CA ARG A 4 23.13 -15.98 1.77
C ARG A 4 22.65 -15.93 3.24
N ALA A 5 23.38 -15.25 4.11
CA ALA A 5 23.08 -15.15 5.54
C ALA A 5 21.90 -14.22 5.87
N ARG A 6 21.36 -13.48 4.90
CA ARG A 6 20.23 -12.54 5.09
C ARG A 6 18.92 -13.00 4.46
N GLN A 7 18.95 -14.04 3.62
CA GLN A 7 17.76 -14.52 2.96
C GLN A 7 16.80 -15.20 3.95
N VAL A 8 15.52 -14.89 3.84
CA VAL A 8 14.43 -15.53 4.61
C VAL A 8 13.47 -16.22 3.67
N LEU A 9 12.89 -17.32 4.14
CA LEU A 9 11.84 -18.05 3.44
C LEU A 9 10.50 -17.67 4.04
N VAL A 10 9.66 -17.01 3.25
CA VAL A 10 8.29 -16.66 3.64
C VAL A 10 7.35 -17.76 3.16
N ASP A 11 6.52 -18.29 4.05
CA ASP A 11 5.43 -19.21 3.67
C ASP A 11 4.40 -18.42 2.83
N ALA A 12 4.24 -18.84 1.58
CA ALA A 12 3.41 -18.14 0.59
C ALA A 12 2.83 -19.13 -0.42
N ARG A 13 1.81 -18.69 -1.12
CA ARG A 13 1.22 -19.42 -2.25
C ARG A 13 1.59 -18.75 -3.57
N PRO A 14 1.80 -19.52 -4.67
CA PRO A 14 1.62 -20.97 -4.80
C PRO A 14 2.76 -21.81 -4.21
N GLU A 15 3.85 -21.21 -3.81
CA GLU A 15 5.03 -21.83 -3.21
C GLU A 15 5.74 -20.85 -2.27
N PRO A 16 6.56 -21.31 -1.30
CA PRO A 16 7.31 -20.41 -0.43
C PRO A 16 8.24 -19.48 -1.23
N LEU A 17 8.30 -18.20 -0.83
CA LEU A 17 9.11 -17.18 -1.48
C LEU A 17 10.35 -16.87 -0.67
N VAL A 18 11.51 -16.90 -1.31
CA VAL A 18 12.77 -16.42 -0.73
C VAL A 18 12.93 -14.92 -1.02
N ILE A 19 13.09 -14.12 0.03
CA ILE A 19 13.42 -12.69 -0.07
C ILE A 19 14.69 -12.36 0.71
N ASP A 20 15.36 -11.29 0.31
CA ASP A 20 16.43 -10.64 1.08
C ASP A 20 15.88 -9.31 1.63
N PRO A 21 15.78 -9.13 2.96
CA PRO A 21 15.28 -7.87 3.53
C PRO A 21 16.02 -6.62 3.02
N ALA A 22 17.32 -6.72 2.74
CA ALA A 22 18.11 -5.58 2.26
C ALA A 22 17.74 -5.13 0.83
N THR A 23 17.11 -5.99 0.03
CA THR A 23 16.65 -5.70 -1.33
C THR A 23 15.12 -5.81 -1.45
N THR A 24 14.41 -5.74 -0.33
CA THR A 24 12.93 -5.81 -0.30
C THR A 24 12.36 -4.51 0.25
N ALA A 25 11.31 -4.00 -0.41
CA ALA A 25 10.54 -2.87 0.09
C ALA A 25 9.11 -3.29 0.49
N VAL A 26 8.60 -2.71 1.58
CA VAL A 26 7.19 -2.81 1.98
C VAL A 26 6.45 -1.57 1.49
N PHE A 27 5.38 -1.79 0.73
CA PHE A 27 4.47 -0.73 0.27
C PHE A 27 3.27 -0.62 1.20
N VAL A 28 3.00 0.62 1.64
CA VAL A 28 1.78 1.02 2.34
C VAL A 28 0.98 1.87 1.36
N VAL A 29 -0.04 1.27 0.74
CA VAL A 29 -0.80 1.91 -0.34
C VAL A 29 -2.04 2.60 0.22
N ASP A 30 -2.15 3.91 0.04
CA ASP A 30 -3.33 4.75 0.28
C ASP A 30 -3.97 4.60 1.69
N MET A 31 -3.19 4.31 2.73
CA MET A 31 -3.67 4.25 4.10
C MET A 31 -3.81 5.66 4.70
N GLN A 32 -4.71 6.45 4.08
CA GLN A 32 -4.95 7.87 4.32
C GLN A 32 -6.33 8.12 4.94
N ASN A 33 -6.53 9.28 5.58
CA ASN A 33 -7.80 9.62 6.22
C ASN A 33 -8.99 9.58 5.24
N ASP A 34 -8.82 10.01 4.00
CA ASP A 34 -9.91 9.97 3.00
C ASP A 34 -10.38 8.54 2.66
N PHE A 35 -9.56 7.53 2.88
CA PHE A 35 -9.92 6.14 2.61
C PHE A 35 -10.32 5.35 3.85
N VAL A 36 -9.68 5.61 5.00
CA VAL A 36 -9.77 4.72 6.17
C VAL A 36 -10.49 5.37 7.36
N ALA A 37 -10.49 6.71 7.47
CA ALA A 37 -11.03 7.37 8.65
C ALA A 37 -12.52 7.72 8.52
N GLU A 38 -13.22 7.72 9.66
CA GLU A 38 -14.55 8.35 9.76
C GLU A 38 -14.48 9.82 9.30
N GLY A 39 -15.48 10.24 8.51
CA GLY A 39 -15.49 11.57 7.88
C GLY A 39 -14.56 11.71 6.68
N GLY A 40 -13.78 10.70 6.33
CA GLY A 40 -13.02 10.63 5.10
C GLY A 40 -13.90 10.46 3.84
N MET A 41 -13.30 10.53 2.68
CA MET A 41 -13.99 10.45 1.39
C MET A 41 -14.86 9.18 1.26
N PHE A 42 -14.33 8.01 1.60
CA PHE A 42 -15.07 6.74 1.50
C PHE A 42 -16.26 6.72 2.45
N ALA A 43 -16.06 7.10 3.71
CA ALA A 43 -17.15 7.15 4.69
C ALA A 43 -18.27 8.11 4.25
N ARG A 44 -17.93 9.31 3.75
CA ARG A 44 -18.89 10.28 3.22
C ARG A 44 -19.62 9.77 1.96
N ALA A 45 -18.95 9.00 1.13
CA ALA A 45 -19.55 8.37 -0.05
C ALA A 45 -20.39 7.13 0.27
N GLY A 46 -20.51 6.74 1.55
CA GLY A 46 -21.22 5.53 1.98
C GLY A 46 -20.50 4.23 1.64
N ILE A 47 -19.19 4.31 1.36
CA ILE A 47 -18.34 3.14 1.12
C ILE A 47 -17.89 2.58 2.48
N PRO A 48 -18.10 1.28 2.77
CA PRO A 48 -17.78 0.71 4.07
C PRO A 48 -16.26 0.75 4.35
N ILE A 49 -15.85 1.35 5.47
CA ILE A 49 -14.43 1.46 5.86
C ILE A 49 -13.97 0.40 6.86
N ALA A 50 -14.89 -0.32 7.52
CA ALA A 50 -14.55 -1.30 8.57
C ALA A 50 -13.53 -2.36 8.12
N GLY A 51 -13.62 -2.83 6.87
CA GLY A 51 -12.62 -3.76 6.31
C GLY A 51 -11.27 -3.12 6.05
N LEU A 52 -11.21 -1.78 5.92
CA LEU A 52 -9.97 -1.02 5.77
C LEU A 52 -9.34 -0.70 7.14
N GLU A 53 -10.17 -0.46 8.15
CA GLU A 53 -9.71 -0.28 9.53
C GLU A 53 -9.13 -1.59 10.09
N ALA A 54 -9.71 -2.73 9.74
CA ALA A 54 -9.27 -4.05 10.20
C ALA A 54 -7.84 -4.41 9.78
N VAL A 55 -7.30 -3.79 8.71
CA VAL A 55 -5.92 -4.06 8.26
C VAL A 55 -4.88 -3.20 8.98
N LEU A 56 -5.26 -2.20 9.79
CA LEU A 56 -4.32 -1.30 10.46
C LEU A 56 -3.35 -2.04 11.37
N ASP A 57 -3.86 -2.88 12.27
CA ASP A 57 -3.03 -3.64 13.21
C ASP A 57 -2.06 -4.62 12.53
N PRO A 58 -2.49 -5.47 11.57
CA PRO A 58 -1.54 -6.35 10.88
C PRO A 58 -0.51 -5.56 10.07
N VAL A 59 -0.86 -4.44 9.41
CA VAL A 59 0.11 -3.59 8.72
C VAL A 59 1.11 -2.99 9.71
N ALA A 60 0.68 -2.46 10.85
CA ALA A 60 1.58 -1.92 11.87
C ALA A 60 2.60 -2.96 12.35
N ARG A 61 2.17 -4.21 12.60
CA ARG A 61 3.09 -5.30 12.96
C ARG A 61 4.11 -5.60 11.86
N VAL A 62 3.67 -5.62 10.61
CA VAL A 62 4.56 -5.83 9.46
C VAL A 62 5.59 -4.71 9.36
N LEU A 63 5.17 -3.44 9.50
CA LEU A 63 6.07 -2.28 9.43
C LEU A 63 7.14 -2.33 10.54
N HIS A 64 6.74 -2.67 11.77
CA HIS A 64 7.68 -2.82 12.87
C HIS A 64 8.74 -3.90 12.56
N ALA A 65 8.32 -5.10 12.18
CA ALA A 65 9.24 -6.19 11.86
C ALA A 65 10.13 -5.88 10.63
N ALA A 66 9.57 -5.21 9.62
CA ALA A 66 10.30 -4.81 8.43
C ALA A 66 11.40 -3.78 8.73
N ARG A 67 11.10 -2.77 9.57
CA ARG A 67 12.10 -1.78 10.03
C ARG A 67 13.22 -2.45 10.83
N GLU A 68 12.89 -3.34 11.77
CA GLU A 68 13.88 -4.11 12.52
C GLU A 68 14.77 -4.99 11.62
N ALA A 69 14.23 -5.51 10.52
CA ALA A 69 14.97 -6.28 9.53
C ALA A 69 15.75 -5.41 8.53
N GLY A 70 15.61 -4.08 8.56
CA GLY A 70 16.28 -3.14 7.66
C GLY A 70 15.69 -3.09 6.25
N MET A 71 14.42 -3.43 6.09
CA MET A 71 13.70 -3.29 4.82
C MET A 71 13.39 -1.82 4.51
N THR A 72 13.29 -1.48 3.24
CA THR A 72 12.84 -0.17 2.79
C THR A 72 11.31 -0.07 2.96
N ILE A 73 10.83 1.03 3.57
CA ILE A 73 9.39 1.29 3.67
C ILE A 73 9.01 2.39 2.69
N VAL A 74 7.96 2.18 1.91
CA VAL A 74 7.46 3.13 0.91
C VAL A 74 5.95 3.32 1.08
N TYR A 75 5.55 4.53 1.38
CA TYR A 75 4.15 4.95 1.37
C TYR A 75 3.79 5.51 0.00
N LEU A 76 2.73 4.99 -0.59
CA LEU A 76 2.09 5.54 -1.78
C LEU A 76 0.84 6.29 -1.32
N THR A 77 0.74 7.58 -1.65
CA THR A 77 -0.37 8.42 -1.20
C THR A 77 -1.12 9.01 -2.38
N MET A 78 -2.42 8.69 -2.50
CA MET A 78 -3.28 9.25 -3.52
C MET A 78 -3.60 10.71 -3.19
N GLN A 79 -3.27 11.63 -4.09
CA GLN A 79 -3.53 13.04 -3.90
C GLN A 79 -3.44 13.81 -5.22
N PHE A 80 -4.17 14.92 -5.31
CA PHE A 80 -4.18 15.81 -6.45
C PHE A 80 -3.65 17.20 -6.09
N GLU A 81 -3.14 17.92 -7.09
CA GLU A 81 -2.80 19.32 -6.93
C GLU A 81 -4.05 20.18 -6.57
N PRO A 82 -3.87 21.31 -5.86
CA PRO A 82 -4.99 22.15 -5.45
C PRO A 82 -5.89 22.65 -6.60
N ASP A 83 -5.36 22.77 -7.80
CA ASP A 83 -6.08 23.16 -9.01
C ASP A 83 -6.57 21.98 -9.85
N LEU A 84 -6.34 20.74 -9.39
CA LEU A 84 -6.67 19.48 -10.07
C LEU A 84 -5.98 19.31 -11.43
N SER A 85 -4.90 20.03 -11.71
CA SER A 85 -4.17 19.99 -13.00
C SER A 85 -3.64 18.59 -13.33
N ASP A 86 -3.37 17.76 -12.33
CA ASP A 86 -2.88 16.38 -12.45
C ASP A 86 -4.00 15.32 -12.43
N ALA A 87 -5.26 15.73 -12.20
CA ALA A 87 -6.42 14.81 -12.28
C ALA A 87 -6.77 14.40 -13.73
N GLY A 88 -6.25 15.13 -14.69
CA GLY A 88 -6.59 15.05 -16.11
C GLY A 88 -7.69 16.04 -16.51
N PRO A 89 -7.93 16.22 -17.80
CA PRO A 89 -9.01 17.09 -18.26
C PRO A 89 -10.39 16.61 -17.80
N PRO A 90 -11.42 17.48 -17.76
CA PRO A 90 -12.74 17.17 -17.19
C PRO A 90 -13.46 15.95 -17.80
N ASP A 91 -13.11 15.55 -19.01
CA ASP A 91 -13.61 14.38 -19.73
C ASP A 91 -12.70 13.16 -19.65
N ALA A 92 -11.54 13.27 -18.99
CA ALA A 92 -10.64 12.15 -18.82
C ALA A 92 -11.25 11.07 -17.90
N PRO A 93 -11.04 9.79 -18.20
CA PRO A 93 -11.57 8.69 -17.37
C PRO A 93 -11.20 8.82 -15.89
N ASN A 94 -9.97 9.20 -15.56
CA ASN A 94 -9.55 9.37 -14.18
C ASN A 94 -10.39 10.44 -13.46
N PHE A 95 -10.57 11.63 -14.06
CA PHE A 95 -11.38 12.69 -13.49
C PHE A 95 -12.85 12.24 -13.33
N LEU A 96 -13.44 11.64 -14.38
CA LEU A 96 -14.81 11.19 -14.38
C LEU A 96 -15.10 10.12 -13.30
N LYS A 97 -14.14 9.27 -12.96
CA LYS A 97 -14.28 8.24 -11.92
C LYS A 97 -14.11 8.79 -10.51
N HIS A 98 -13.32 9.84 -10.32
CA HIS A 98 -13.09 10.46 -9.00
C HIS A 98 -14.10 11.59 -8.68
N ARG A 99 -14.67 12.25 -9.71
CA ARG A 99 -15.65 13.33 -9.53
C ARG A 99 -16.86 12.93 -8.64
N PRO A 100 -17.48 11.74 -8.80
CA PRO A 100 -18.60 11.33 -7.93
C PRO A 100 -18.16 11.12 -6.46
N LEU A 101 -16.89 10.98 -6.18
CA LEU A 101 -16.32 10.88 -4.83
C LEU A 101 -16.01 12.26 -4.23
N GLY A 102 -16.28 13.35 -4.99
CA GLY A 102 -16.11 14.72 -4.51
C GLY A 102 -14.66 15.19 -4.45
N ILE A 103 -13.79 14.76 -5.39
CA ILE A 103 -12.40 15.27 -5.41
C ILE A 103 -12.37 16.79 -5.51
N GLY A 104 -11.56 17.41 -4.66
CA GLY A 104 -11.42 18.86 -4.62
C GLY A 104 -12.51 19.60 -3.84
N ASP A 105 -13.60 18.94 -3.48
CA ASP A 105 -14.70 19.55 -2.73
C ASP A 105 -14.25 19.97 -1.32
N MET A 106 -14.74 21.12 -0.89
CA MET A 106 -14.61 21.58 0.51
C MET A 106 -15.49 20.73 1.40
N VAL A 107 -14.92 20.22 2.48
CA VAL A 107 -15.62 19.38 3.46
C VAL A 107 -15.15 19.74 4.88
N ILE A 108 -15.90 19.27 5.88
CA ILE A 108 -15.55 19.48 7.30
C ILE A 108 -15.02 18.17 7.86
N THR A 109 -13.85 18.23 8.49
CA THR A 109 -13.25 17.10 9.22
C THR A 109 -14.07 16.75 10.48
N PRO A 110 -13.90 15.55 11.05
CA PRO A 110 -14.57 15.17 12.32
C PRO A 110 -14.33 16.13 13.48
N ASP A 111 -13.17 16.80 13.50
CA ASP A 111 -12.81 17.79 14.52
C ASP A 111 -13.22 19.24 14.16
N GLY A 112 -14.02 19.42 13.09
CA GLY A 112 -14.66 20.70 12.73
C GLY A 112 -13.80 21.64 11.87
N ARG A 113 -12.64 21.21 11.36
CA ARG A 113 -11.80 22.03 10.46
C ARG A 113 -12.28 21.90 9.00
N GLU A 114 -12.10 22.97 8.22
CA GLU A 114 -12.26 22.90 6.78
C GLU A 114 -11.09 22.13 6.14
N THR A 115 -11.40 21.28 5.18
CA THR A 115 -10.45 20.52 4.38
C THR A 115 -10.98 20.31 2.96
N ARG A 116 -10.14 19.71 2.09
CA ARG A 116 -10.55 19.38 0.72
C ARG A 116 -10.25 17.91 0.45
N THR A 117 -11.18 17.25 -0.23
CA THR A 117 -11.09 15.82 -0.56
C THR A 117 -9.94 15.52 -1.53
N LEU A 118 -9.03 14.63 -1.15
CA LEU A 118 -7.87 14.17 -1.92
C LEU A 118 -6.96 15.30 -2.45
N ILE A 119 -6.95 16.46 -1.82
CA ILE A 119 -6.04 17.56 -2.20
C ILE A 119 -4.77 17.50 -1.37
N ARG A 120 -3.63 17.62 -2.02
CA ARG A 120 -2.30 17.63 -1.42
C ARG A 120 -2.21 18.58 -0.21
N GLY A 121 -1.66 18.05 0.88
CA GLY A 121 -1.43 18.82 2.11
C GLY A 121 -2.68 19.10 2.94
N THR A 122 -3.78 18.42 2.66
CA THR A 122 -5.00 18.51 3.47
C THR A 122 -5.20 17.25 4.33
N TRP A 123 -6.04 17.34 5.36
CA TRP A 123 -6.29 16.25 6.31
C TRP A 123 -6.63 14.91 5.63
N GLY A 124 -7.42 14.93 4.56
CA GLY A 124 -7.82 13.73 3.84
C GLY A 124 -6.64 12.95 3.28
N THR A 125 -5.56 13.64 2.87
CA THR A 125 -4.36 13.03 2.29
C THR A 125 -3.31 12.64 3.32
N GLU A 126 -3.48 12.97 4.59
CA GLU A 126 -2.59 12.53 5.67
C GLU A 126 -2.72 11.02 5.87
N ILE A 127 -1.59 10.36 6.10
CA ILE A 127 -1.56 8.94 6.48
C ILE A 127 -2.18 8.81 7.88
N VAL A 128 -3.00 7.79 8.08
CA VAL A 128 -3.64 7.54 9.38
C VAL A 128 -2.59 7.39 10.49
N SER A 129 -2.85 7.97 11.65
CA SER A 129 -1.87 8.07 12.73
C SER A 129 -1.30 6.73 13.21
N ALA A 130 -2.10 5.66 13.13
CA ALA A 130 -1.68 4.30 13.48
C ALA A 130 -0.55 3.75 12.59
N LEU A 131 -0.37 4.32 11.40
CA LEU A 131 0.64 3.91 10.41
C LEU A 131 1.55 5.09 10.02
N ALA A 132 1.69 6.10 10.88
CA ALA A 132 2.50 7.27 10.59
C ALA A 132 3.92 6.88 10.12
N PRO A 133 4.44 7.52 9.04
CA PRO A 133 5.81 7.29 8.61
C PRO A 133 6.83 7.65 9.70
N GLU A 134 7.92 6.90 9.76
CA GLU A 134 9.07 7.17 10.61
C GLU A 134 10.24 7.76 9.81
N ASP A 135 11.25 8.27 10.50
CA ASP A 135 12.45 8.80 9.88
C ASP A 135 13.13 7.73 9.01
N GLY A 136 13.35 8.05 7.75
CA GLY A 136 13.92 7.12 6.75
C GLY A 136 12.88 6.45 5.85
N ASP A 137 11.60 6.48 6.19
CA ASP A 137 10.54 6.01 5.32
C ASP A 137 10.36 6.96 4.11
N ILE A 138 10.00 6.37 2.97
CA ILE A 138 9.83 7.09 1.72
C ILE A 138 8.34 7.33 1.47
N VAL A 139 7.94 8.58 1.20
CA VAL A 139 6.57 8.92 0.81
C VAL A 139 6.55 9.38 -0.63
N ILE A 140 5.76 8.70 -1.47
CA ILE A 140 5.61 9.02 -2.89
C ILE A 140 4.15 9.35 -3.20
N PRO A 141 3.85 10.60 -3.54
CA PRO A 141 2.54 10.99 -4.01
C PRO A 141 2.25 10.42 -5.39
N LYS A 142 1.01 10.02 -5.61
CA LYS A 142 0.49 9.53 -6.89
C LYS A 142 -0.88 10.15 -7.19
N HIS A 143 -1.21 10.30 -8.45
CA HIS A 143 -2.47 10.86 -8.95
C HIS A 143 -3.20 9.90 -9.90
N ARG A 144 -2.81 8.60 -9.89
CA ARG A 144 -3.49 7.47 -10.54
C ARG A 144 -3.48 6.27 -9.60
N TYR A 145 -4.19 5.22 -9.97
CA TYR A 145 -4.27 4.02 -9.15
C TYR A 145 -2.91 3.36 -8.97
N SER A 146 -2.15 3.21 -10.05
CA SER A 146 -0.78 2.68 -9.96
C SER A 146 0.18 3.71 -9.37
N GLY A 147 1.00 3.27 -8.42
CA GLY A 147 2.11 4.05 -7.87
C GLY A 147 3.24 4.33 -8.85
N PHE A 148 3.28 3.61 -9.98
CA PHE A 148 4.33 3.80 -11.00
C PHE A 148 3.97 4.85 -12.06
N PHE A 149 2.68 5.23 -12.17
CA PHE A 149 2.25 6.14 -13.22
C PHE A 149 2.74 7.57 -12.97
N GLU A 150 3.67 8.03 -13.79
CA GLU A 150 4.25 9.40 -13.75
C GLU A 150 4.78 9.81 -12.36
N THR A 151 5.39 8.85 -11.63
CA THR A 151 6.02 9.10 -10.32
C THR A 151 7.49 8.75 -10.35
N ALA A 152 8.20 9.11 -9.27
CA ALA A 152 9.61 8.73 -9.10
C ALA A 152 9.79 7.29 -8.55
N LEU A 153 8.72 6.48 -8.42
CA LEU A 153 8.75 5.22 -7.71
C LEU A 153 9.81 4.25 -8.25
N ASP A 154 9.77 3.94 -9.56
CA ASP A 154 10.71 2.97 -10.14
C ASP A 154 12.17 3.41 -9.99
N ALA A 155 12.46 4.69 -10.29
CA ALA A 155 13.80 5.24 -10.11
C ALA A 155 14.27 5.19 -8.65
N THR A 156 13.36 5.41 -7.69
CA THR A 156 13.65 5.33 -6.27
C THR A 156 13.96 3.90 -5.85
N LEU A 157 13.13 2.93 -6.24
CA LEU A 157 13.35 1.51 -5.94
C LEU A 157 14.68 1.01 -6.51
N ARG A 158 14.97 1.33 -7.78
CA ARG A 158 16.25 0.96 -8.44
C ARG A 158 17.46 1.54 -7.70
N ARG A 159 17.38 2.81 -7.27
CA ARG A 159 18.45 3.47 -6.51
C ARG A 159 18.72 2.79 -5.16
N HIS A 160 17.70 2.23 -4.51
CA HIS A 160 17.81 1.46 -3.27
C HIS A 160 18.13 -0.02 -3.49
N GLY A 161 18.33 -0.46 -4.74
CA GLY A 161 18.62 -1.85 -5.06
C GLY A 161 17.47 -2.82 -4.77
N VAL A 162 16.22 -2.34 -4.77
CA VAL A 162 15.05 -3.16 -4.47
C VAL A 162 14.78 -4.13 -5.60
N GLU A 163 14.55 -5.39 -5.26
CA GLU A 163 14.21 -6.49 -6.17
C GLU A 163 12.85 -7.13 -5.84
N SER A 164 12.42 -7.04 -4.58
CA SER A 164 11.17 -7.63 -4.10
C SER A 164 10.30 -6.59 -3.43
N LEU A 165 8.97 -6.72 -3.60
CA LEU A 165 7.98 -5.79 -3.07
C LEU A 165 6.95 -6.56 -2.25
N VAL A 166 6.68 -6.09 -1.04
CA VAL A 166 5.59 -6.56 -0.18
C VAL A 166 4.47 -5.53 -0.22
N PHE A 167 3.26 -5.95 -0.56
CA PHE A 167 2.11 -5.06 -0.74
C PHE A 167 1.16 -5.11 0.45
N THR A 168 0.83 -3.92 0.98
CA THR A 168 -0.19 -3.68 2.01
C THR A 168 -1.04 -2.46 1.66
N GLY A 169 -2.16 -2.24 2.34
CA GLY A 169 -2.99 -1.04 2.22
C GLY A 169 -4.28 -1.24 1.44
N CYS A 170 -4.74 -0.22 0.71
CA CYS A 170 -6.03 -0.24 0.04
C CYS A 170 -6.01 0.42 -1.35
N THR A 171 -6.98 0.13 -2.23
CA THR A 171 -7.89 -1.01 -2.13
C THR A 171 -7.30 -2.19 -2.89
N THR A 172 -7.54 -3.40 -2.44
CA THR A 172 -6.89 -4.62 -2.96
C THR A 172 -7.01 -4.72 -4.47
N SER A 173 -8.24 -4.55 -5.02
CA SER A 173 -8.53 -4.73 -6.46
C SER A 173 -8.26 -3.50 -7.32
N VAL A 174 -7.86 -2.36 -6.72
CA VAL A 174 -7.66 -1.11 -7.46
C VAL A 174 -6.21 -0.62 -7.34
N CYS A 175 -5.88 0.19 -6.31
CA CYS A 175 -4.55 0.80 -6.21
C CYS A 175 -3.46 -0.23 -5.93
N VAL A 176 -3.75 -1.22 -5.07
CA VAL A 176 -2.80 -2.30 -4.77
C VAL A 176 -2.56 -3.15 -6.01
N ASP A 177 -3.62 -3.69 -6.64
CA ASP A 177 -3.50 -4.54 -7.83
C ASP A 177 -2.89 -3.79 -9.02
N SER A 178 -3.31 -2.54 -9.28
CA SER A 178 -2.73 -1.73 -10.37
C SER A 178 -1.23 -1.51 -10.18
N THR A 179 -0.80 -1.21 -8.94
CA THR A 179 0.62 -1.02 -8.62
C THR A 179 1.39 -2.33 -8.71
N LEU A 180 0.82 -3.43 -8.24
CA LEU A 180 1.42 -4.76 -8.27
C LEU A 180 1.64 -5.25 -9.72
N ARG A 181 0.65 -5.06 -10.61
CA ARG A 181 0.80 -5.43 -12.02
C ARG A 181 1.87 -4.60 -12.72
N ASP A 182 1.92 -3.30 -12.45
CA ASP A 182 2.97 -2.43 -12.96
C ASP A 182 4.36 -2.79 -12.42
N ALA A 183 4.45 -3.26 -11.17
CA ALA A 183 5.68 -3.81 -10.59
C ALA A 183 6.11 -5.11 -11.28
N PHE A 184 5.15 -6.03 -11.50
CA PHE A 184 5.39 -7.29 -12.21
C PHE A 184 5.94 -7.06 -13.62
N TYR A 185 5.39 -6.11 -14.39
CA TYR A 185 5.89 -5.75 -15.72
C TYR A 185 7.26 -5.08 -15.72
N ARG A 186 7.81 -4.76 -14.54
CA ARG A 186 9.17 -4.23 -14.31
C ARG A 186 10.10 -5.24 -13.66
N ASP A 187 9.70 -6.52 -13.63
CA ASP A 187 10.43 -7.67 -13.09
C ASP A 187 10.70 -7.61 -11.56
N TYR A 188 9.86 -6.89 -10.79
CA TYR A 188 9.87 -7.01 -9.33
C TYR A 188 9.16 -8.30 -8.90
N ARG A 189 9.71 -8.98 -7.88
CA ARG A 189 9.01 -10.07 -7.20
C ARG A 189 7.95 -9.48 -6.25
N CYS A 190 6.69 -9.80 -6.48
CA CYS A 190 5.57 -9.20 -5.79
C CYS A 190 4.95 -10.18 -4.78
N LEU A 191 4.98 -9.84 -3.49
CA LEU A 191 4.31 -10.56 -2.40
C LEU A 191 3.16 -9.71 -1.87
N LEU A 192 1.92 -10.17 -1.96
CA LEU A 192 0.76 -9.52 -1.38
C LEU A 192 0.39 -10.17 -0.05
N LEU A 193 0.18 -9.37 0.99
CA LEU A 193 -0.27 -9.84 2.29
C LEU A 193 -1.79 -9.73 2.38
N SER A 194 -2.47 -10.87 2.39
CA SER A 194 -3.93 -10.96 2.29
C SER A 194 -4.68 -10.30 3.44
N ASP A 195 -4.14 -10.39 4.67
CA ASP A 195 -4.71 -9.76 5.87
C ASP A 195 -4.25 -8.32 6.10
N CYS A 196 -3.35 -7.82 5.23
CA CYS A 196 -2.84 -6.44 5.24
C CYS A 196 -3.41 -5.60 4.10
N THR A 197 -4.32 -6.11 3.30
CA THR A 197 -5.01 -5.34 2.26
C THR A 197 -6.51 -5.40 2.42
N GLY A 198 -7.18 -4.26 2.26
CA GLY A 198 -8.63 -4.13 2.40
C GLY A 198 -9.33 -3.82 1.08
N GLU A 199 -10.58 -4.29 0.93
CA GLU A 199 -11.39 -4.09 -0.27
C GLU A 199 -12.88 -3.88 0.08
N PRO A 200 -13.39 -2.65 -0.01
CA PRO A 200 -14.79 -2.39 0.27
C PRO A 200 -15.70 -2.71 -0.92
N VAL A 201 -15.20 -2.65 -2.16
CA VAL A 201 -16.01 -2.85 -3.37
C VAL A 201 -16.25 -4.35 -3.58
N GLY A 202 -17.52 -4.75 -3.61
CA GLY A 202 -17.92 -6.14 -3.81
C GLY A 202 -17.55 -7.06 -2.63
N SER A 203 -17.46 -6.50 -1.43
CA SER A 203 -17.21 -7.26 -0.19
C SER A 203 -18.39 -8.16 0.20
N ASP A 204 -19.58 -7.88 -0.32
CA ASP A 204 -20.85 -8.60 -0.11
C ASP A 204 -21.12 -9.71 -1.15
N LEU A 205 -20.26 -9.86 -2.15
CA LEU A 205 -20.41 -10.88 -3.18
C LEU A 205 -20.05 -12.28 -2.62
N ALA A 206 -20.61 -13.34 -3.20
CA ALA A 206 -20.34 -14.73 -2.83
C ALA A 206 -18.85 -15.09 -2.93
N ARG A 207 -18.15 -14.52 -3.90
CA ARG A 207 -16.69 -14.37 -3.90
C ARG A 207 -16.43 -12.87 -3.88
N SER A 208 -15.80 -12.37 -2.83
CA SER A 208 -15.44 -10.96 -2.74
C SER A 208 -14.44 -10.56 -3.83
N ASN A 209 -14.41 -9.28 -4.18
CA ASN A 209 -13.36 -8.76 -5.07
C ASN A 209 -11.96 -8.95 -4.46
N HIS A 210 -11.86 -8.90 -3.13
CA HIS A 210 -10.63 -9.21 -2.43
C HIS A 210 -10.15 -10.64 -2.77
N ASP A 211 -10.98 -11.67 -2.51
CA ASP A 211 -10.62 -13.06 -2.76
C ASP A 211 -10.37 -13.35 -4.24
N ALA A 212 -11.13 -12.71 -5.12
CA ALA A 212 -10.93 -12.84 -6.57
C ALA A 212 -9.58 -12.26 -7.00
N THR A 213 -9.21 -11.10 -6.47
CA THR A 213 -7.92 -10.43 -6.76
C THR A 213 -6.75 -11.25 -6.22
N LEU A 214 -6.83 -11.74 -4.97
CA LEU A 214 -5.80 -12.61 -4.39
C LEU A 214 -5.55 -13.84 -5.28
N LEU A 215 -6.62 -14.50 -5.75
CA LEU A 215 -6.50 -15.66 -6.62
C LEU A 215 -5.78 -15.33 -7.94
N VAL A 216 -6.12 -14.20 -8.57
CA VAL A 216 -5.49 -13.77 -9.83
C VAL A 216 -4.01 -13.44 -9.62
N ILE A 217 -3.69 -12.74 -8.52
CA ILE A 217 -2.30 -12.40 -8.18
C ILE A 217 -1.50 -13.68 -7.94
N GLU A 218 -2.00 -14.60 -7.09
CA GLU A 218 -1.34 -15.88 -6.80
C GLU A 218 -1.02 -16.68 -8.07
N ARG A 219 -1.92 -16.65 -9.04
CA ARG A 219 -1.79 -17.47 -10.24
C ARG A 219 -0.93 -16.84 -11.34
N LEU A 220 -0.86 -15.51 -11.42
CA LEU A 220 -0.36 -14.85 -12.62
C LEU A 220 0.67 -13.73 -12.35
N PHE A 221 0.68 -13.10 -11.17
CA PHE A 221 1.44 -11.87 -10.96
C PHE A 221 2.40 -11.88 -9.77
N GLY A 222 2.33 -12.90 -8.90
CA GLY A 222 3.20 -12.91 -7.72
C GLY A 222 2.82 -13.99 -6.72
N TRP A 223 3.08 -13.69 -5.48
CA TRP A 223 2.83 -14.56 -4.34
C TRP A 223 1.82 -13.94 -3.39
N VAL A 224 1.09 -14.77 -2.66
CA VAL A 224 0.15 -14.35 -1.62
C VAL A 224 0.52 -15.02 -0.31
N SER A 225 0.65 -14.22 0.74
CA SER A 225 0.92 -14.68 2.11
C SER A 225 0.04 -13.92 3.10
N ASP A 226 0.39 -13.93 4.37
CA ASP A 226 -0.20 -13.12 5.43
C ASP A 226 0.87 -12.43 6.29
N SER A 227 0.42 -11.50 7.15
CA SER A 227 1.31 -10.75 8.04
C SER A 227 2.11 -11.64 8.97
N ARG A 228 1.52 -12.70 9.49
CA ARG A 228 2.15 -13.61 10.44
C ARG A 228 3.32 -14.35 9.78
N ALA A 229 3.10 -14.92 8.60
CA ALA A 229 4.15 -15.64 7.88
C ALA A 229 5.36 -14.76 7.58
N LEU A 230 5.14 -13.49 7.19
CA LEU A 230 6.23 -12.55 6.96
C LEU A 230 6.95 -12.18 8.26
N VAL A 231 6.21 -11.83 9.32
CA VAL A 231 6.80 -11.46 10.62
C VAL A 231 7.60 -12.61 11.21
N ASP A 232 7.08 -13.85 11.18
CA ASP A 232 7.77 -15.05 11.65
C ASP A 232 9.07 -15.29 10.86
N ALA A 233 9.06 -15.09 9.54
CA ALA A 233 10.24 -15.22 8.70
C ALA A 233 11.32 -14.16 9.03
N LEU A 234 10.91 -12.93 9.34
CA LEU A 234 11.84 -11.82 9.66
C LEU A 234 12.43 -11.91 11.06
N ALA A 235 11.76 -12.57 12.03
CA ALA A 235 12.21 -12.68 13.42
C ALA A 235 13.63 -13.27 13.55
N GLY A 236 14.03 -14.17 12.64
CA GLY A 236 15.37 -14.75 12.59
C GLY A 236 16.46 -13.75 12.22
N VAL A 237 16.16 -12.76 11.40
CA VAL A 237 17.13 -11.73 10.93
C VAL A 237 17.40 -10.72 12.02
N ALA A 238 16.36 -10.21 12.70
CA ALA A 238 16.48 -9.26 13.80
C ALA A 238 17.35 -9.82 14.95
N ALA A 239 17.15 -11.09 15.31
CA ALA A 239 17.97 -11.78 16.32
C ALA A 239 19.45 -11.92 15.93
N ALA A 240 19.75 -12.05 14.65
CA ALA A 240 21.14 -12.15 14.15
C ALA A 240 21.86 -10.79 14.12
N GLN A 241 21.13 -9.70 13.89
CA GLN A 241 21.67 -8.33 13.91
C GLN A 241 21.99 -7.87 15.34
N SER A 242 21.12 -8.15 16.31
CA SER A 242 21.30 -7.80 17.73
C SER A 242 22.51 -8.48 18.38
N ARG A 243 23.01 -9.59 17.83
CA ARG A 243 24.20 -10.30 18.32
C ARG A 243 25.53 -9.77 17.76
N ARG A 244 25.48 -8.84 16.80
CA ARG A 244 26.68 -8.27 16.15
C ARG A 244 27.08 -6.89 16.68
N ILE A 245 26.28 -6.33 17.59
CA ILE A 245 26.54 -5.09 18.33
C ILE A 245 27.07 -5.43 19.72
#